data_e3e2592d6561d030c0428b3f9754df73
#
_entry.id   e3e2592d6561d030c0428b3f9754df73
#
_cell.length_a   1.000
_cell.length_b   1.000
_cell.length_c   1.000
_cell.angle_alpha   90.00
_cell.angle_beta   90.00
_cell.angle_gamma   90.00
#
_symmetry.space_group_name_H-M   'P 1'
#
loop_
_entity.id
_entity.type
_entity.pdbx_description
1 polymer ?
#
loop_
_entity_poly.entity_id
_entity_poly.type
_entity_poly.pdbx_seq_one_letter_code
_entity_poly.pdbx_strand_id
1 'polypeptide(L)'
;MSRLGRMTRRTLLVGSVAIAGGVAFGTWRVRTPYENPLLDDLAEGEASFNPWVKVTASGITLIVPHADLGQGVASMQAALIAEEMDLDFGQFDTDFGEPAPAYWNRAAGSTDVPFLSSDDGLAANATRGLMNAVFKLMGMQ
;
A
#
# COMPACT_ATOMS: atom_id res chain seq x y z
N MET A 1 17.50 -45.33 11.54
CA MET A 1 17.48 -45.42 10.06
C MET A 1 16.30 -44.60 9.56
N SER A 2 16.58 -43.44 8.99
CA SER A 2 15.59 -42.45 8.60
C SER A 2 14.83 -42.94 7.36
N ARG A 3 13.50 -43.01 7.49
CA ARG A 3 12.60 -43.17 6.34
C ARG A 3 12.46 -41.79 5.61
N LEU A 4 13.49 -41.39 4.93
CA LEU A 4 13.32 -40.39 3.88
C LEU A 4 12.51 -41.04 2.76
N GLY A 5 11.20 -40.79 2.80
CA GLY A 5 10.28 -41.32 1.83
C GLY A 5 10.75 -41.03 0.42
N ARG A 6 10.76 -42.01 -0.41
CA ARG A 6 11.06 -41.93 -1.84
C ARG A 6 10.03 -40.97 -2.48
N MET A 7 10.40 -39.70 -2.62
CA MET A 7 9.57 -38.73 -3.32
C MET A 7 9.36 -39.23 -4.76
N THR A 8 8.12 -39.56 -5.09
CA THR A 8 7.78 -39.97 -6.45
C THR A 8 7.82 -38.76 -7.37
N ARG A 9 8.12 -38.97 -8.69
CA ARG A 9 8.07 -37.90 -9.69
C ARG A 9 6.75 -37.10 -9.62
N ARG A 10 5.65 -37.77 -9.34
CA ARG A 10 4.33 -37.14 -9.17
C ARG A 10 4.29 -36.17 -7.99
N THR A 11 4.81 -36.56 -6.83
CA THR A 11 4.84 -35.70 -5.64
C THR A 11 5.70 -34.46 -5.89
N LEU A 12 6.82 -34.61 -6.60
CA LEU A 12 7.69 -33.50 -6.95
C LEU A 12 7.01 -32.54 -7.93
N LEU A 13 6.34 -33.06 -8.96
CA LEU A 13 5.61 -32.23 -9.92
C LEU A 13 4.44 -31.48 -9.27
N VAL A 14 3.62 -32.17 -8.48
CA VAL A 14 2.49 -31.52 -7.76
C VAL A 14 3.00 -30.48 -6.79
N GLY A 15 4.06 -30.79 -6.03
CA GLY A 15 4.67 -29.83 -5.11
C GLY A 15 5.23 -28.59 -5.84
N SER A 16 5.90 -28.76 -6.97
CA SER A 16 6.43 -27.64 -7.76
C SER A 16 5.32 -26.74 -8.31
N VAL A 17 4.24 -27.32 -8.81
CA VAL A 17 3.08 -26.57 -9.32
C VAL A 17 2.38 -25.81 -8.20
N ALA A 18 2.22 -26.43 -7.03
CA ALA A 18 1.62 -25.78 -5.86
C ALA A 18 2.46 -24.59 -5.37
N ILE A 19 3.79 -24.76 -5.30
CA ILE A 19 4.70 -23.68 -4.92
C ILE A 19 4.68 -22.56 -5.96
N ALA A 20 4.80 -22.87 -7.23
CA ALA A 20 4.79 -21.88 -8.31
C ALA A 20 3.46 -21.13 -8.37
N GLY A 21 2.33 -21.83 -8.23
CA GLY A 21 0.99 -21.26 -8.16
C GLY A 21 0.82 -20.34 -6.94
N GLY A 22 1.29 -20.78 -5.77
CA GLY A 22 1.25 -19.98 -4.55
C GLY A 22 2.08 -18.70 -4.64
N VAL A 23 3.28 -18.80 -5.21
CA VAL A 23 4.14 -17.62 -5.45
C VAL A 23 3.51 -16.67 -6.47
N ALA A 24 2.98 -17.19 -7.58
CA ALA A 24 2.33 -16.38 -8.61
C ALA A 24 1.09 -15.65 -8.04
N PHE A 25 0.22 -16.37 -7.32
CA PHE A 25 -0.95 -15.79 -6.67
C PHE A 25 -0.58 -14.75 -5.62
N GLY A 26 0.39 -15.06 -4.76
CA GLY A 26 0.86 -14.12 -3.73
C GLY A 26 1.46 -12.86 -4.35
N THR A 27 2.26 -13.02 -5.39
CA THR A 27 2.84 -11.87 -6.12
C THR A 27 1.76 -11.02 -6.79
N TRP A 28 0.81 -11.66 -7.44
CA TRP A 28 -0.34 -10.96 -8.03
C TRP A 28 -1.13 -10.19 -6.97
N ARG A 29 -1.49 -10.83 -5.88
CA ARG A 29 -2.27 -10.20 -4.79
C ARG A 29 -1.56 -9.01 -4.15
N VAL A 30 -0.24 -9.12 -3.93
CA VAL A 30 0.56 -8.04 -3.37
C VAL A 30 0.71 -6.87 -4.34
N ARG A 31 0.85 -7.15 -5.64
CA ARG A 31 1.02 -6.12 -6.68
C ARG A 31 -0.28 -5.47 -7.12
N THR A 32 -1.43 -6.12 -6.92
CA THR A 32 -2.73 -5.53 -7.25
C THR A 32 -2.96 -4.29 -6.39
N PRO A 33 -3.15 -3.11 -6.99
CA PRO A 33 -3.53 -1.90 -6.26
C PRO A 33 -4.89 -2.10 -5.58
N TYR A 34 -5.13 -1.41 -4.50
CA TYR A 34 -6.46 -1.29 -3.95
C TYR A 34 -7.31 -0.38 -4.83
N GLU A 35 -8.61 -0.63 -4.84
CA GLU A 35 -9.58 0.24 -5.51
C GLU A 35 -9.58 1.63 -4.88
N ASN A 36 -9.88 2.64 -5.69
CA ASN A 36 -9.98 4.01 -5.20
C ASN A 36 -11.31 4.19 -4.45
N PRO A 37 -11.29 4.38 -3.13
CA PRO A 37 -12.52 4.47 -2.34
C PRO A 37 -13.36 5.71 -2.68
N LEU A 38 -12.75 6.74 -3.26
CA LEU A 38 -13.46 7.97 -3.62
C LEU A 38 -14.42 7.77 -4.79
N LEU A 39 -14.27 6.71 -5.59
CA LEU A 39 -15.13 6.45 -6.74
C LEU A 39 -16.55 6.02 -6.34
N ASP A 40 -16.73 5.49 -5.14
CA ASP A 40 -18.03 5.00 -4.67
C ASP A 40 -18.97 6.16 -4.27
N ASP A 41 -18.41 7.34 -3.92
CA ASP A 41 -19.15 8.48 -3.37
C ASP A 41 -19.03 9.76 -4.23
N LEU A 42 -18.73 9.62 -5.52
CA LEU A 42 -18.68 10.76 -6.42
C LEU A 42 -20.09 11.24 -6.80
N ALA A 43 -20.34 12.54 -6.58
CA ALA A 43 -21.54 13.19 -7.09
C ALA A 43 -21.38 13.57 -8.58
N GLU A 44 -22.48 13.98 -9.21
CA GLU A 44 -22.46 14.46 -10.60
C GLU A 44 -21.54 15.68 -10.73
N GLY A 45 -20.58 15.61 -11.63
CA GLY A 45 -19.59 16.67 -11.83
C GLY A 45 -18.35 16.57 -10.93
N GLU A 46 -18.24 15.54 -10.10
CA GLU A 46 -17.04 15.24 -9.33
C GLU A 46 -16.17 14.19 -10.02
N ALA A 47 -14.87 14.23 -9.78
CA ALA A 47 -13.90 13.28 -10.33
C ALA A 47 -12.81 12.96 -9.32
N SER A 48 -12.29 11.73 -9.40
CA SER A 48 -11.11 11.30 -8.65
C SER A 48 -10.24 10.41 -9.52
N PHE A 49 -8.94 10.70 -9.57
CA PHE A 49 -7.96 9.94 -10.36
C PHE A 49 -7.16 8.96 -9.51
N ASN A 50 -7.16 9.17 -8.21
CA ASN A 50 -6.45 8.37 -7.23
C ASN A 50 -7.10 8.55 -5.84
N PRO A 51 -6.75 7.73 -4.84
CA PRO A 51 -7.36 7.80 -3.51
C PRO A 51 -7.10 9.11 -2.74
N TRP A 52 -6.22 9.97 -3.21
CA TRP A 52 -5.72 11.13 -2.47
C TRP A 52 -6.32 12.45 -2.93
N VAL A 53 -6.97 12.47 -4.10
CA VAL A 53 -7.44 13.71 -4.72
C VAL A 53 -8.86 13.54 -5.22
N LYS A 54 -9.74 14.43 -4.77
CA LYS A 54 -11.11 14.60 -5.26
C LYS A 54 -11.23 16.00 -5.89
N VAL A 55 -11.73 16.05 -7.11
CA VAL A 55 -11.98 17.29 -7.83
C VAL A 55 -13.49 17.49 -7.92
N THR A 56 -13.95 18.67 -7.51
CA THR A 56 -15.36 19.04 -7.51
C THR A 56 -15.55 20.34 -8.29
N ALA A 57 -16.79 20.71 -8.53
CA ALA A 57 -17.09 22.02 -9.15
C ALA A 57 -16.67 23.22 -8.28
N SER A 58 -16.54 23.01 -6.97
CA SER A 58 -16.16 24.04 -5.99
C SER A 58 -14.65 24.12 -5.76
N GLY A 59 -13.87 23.12 -6.15
CA GLY A 59 -12.43 23.10 -5.94
C GLY A 59 -11.84 21.70 -5.84
N ILE A 60 -10.65 21.64 -5.27
CA ILE A 60 -9.88 20.40 -5.07
C ILE A 60 -9.87 20.06 -3.58
N THR A 61 -10.15 18.82 -3.26
CA THR A 61 -10.02 18.27 -1.89
C THR A 61 -8.91 17.22 -1.87
N LEU A 62 -7.95 17.42 -0.96
CA LEU A 62 -6.85 16.49 -0.72
C LEU A 62 -7.19 15.58 0.46
N ILE A 63 -7.11 14.28 0.26
CA ILE A 63 -7.39 13.29 1.30
C ILE A 63 -6.10 13.01 2.07
N VAL A 64 -6.12 13.22 3.37
CA VAL A 64 -4.99 13.07 4.29
C VAL A 64 -5.35 12.10 5.42
N PRO A 65 -5.42 10.79 5.15
CA PRO A 65 -6.07 9.79 6.01
C PRO A 65 -5.28 9.43 7.28
N HIS A 66 -4.22 10.15 7.59
CA HIS A 66 -3.39 9.89 8.76
C HIS A 66 -3.83 10.75 9.94
N ALA A 67 -3.97 10.12 11.11
CA ALA A 67 -4.32 10.83 12.34
C ALA A 67 -3.27 11.90 12.68
N ASP A 68 -3.74 13.12 12.89
CA ASP A 68 -2.90 14.23 13.33
C ASP A 68 -3.14 14.49 14.82
N LEU A 69 -2.11 14.27 15.63
CA LEU A 69 -2.12 14.52 17.07
C LEU A 69 -1.37 15.83 17.43
N GLY A 70 -1.20 16.71 16.45
CA GLY A 70 -0.43 17.95 16.58
C GLY A 70 0.99 17.87 16.03
N GLN A 71 1.38 16.72 15.43
CA GLN A 71 2.68 16.58 14.76
C GLN A 71 2.69 17.15 13.33
N GLY A 72 1.55 17.64 12.81
CA GLY A 72 1.47 18.32 11.53
C GLY A 72 1.47 17.39 10.32
N VAL A 73 1.15 16.09 10.49
CA VAL A 73 1.14 15.12 9.37
C VAL A 73 0.13 15.50 8.29
N ALA A 74 -1.04 16.00 8.68
CA ALA A 74 -2.07 16.41 7.73
C ALA A 74 -1.59 17.58 6.84
N SER A 75 -1.01 18.60 7.45
CA SER A 75 -0.45 19.73 6.71
C SER A 75 0.73 19.33 5.81
N MET A 76 1.60 18.44 6.31
CA MET A 76 2.73 17.95 5.53
C MET A 76 2.27 17.13 4.31
N GLN A 77 1.33 16.22 4.48
CA GLN A 77 0.80 15.43 3.37
C GLN A 77 0.09 16.28 2.35
N ALA A 78 -0.75 17.22 2.81
CA ALA A 78 -1.42 18.16 1.92
C ALA A 78 -0.42 19.00 1.12
N ALA A 79 0.64 19.49 1.77
CA ALA A 79 1.69 20.24 1.10
C ALA A 79 2.42 19.43 0.02
N LEU A 80 2.76 18.16 0.31
CA LEU A 80 3.41 17.27 -0.66
C LEU A 80 2.52 16.98 -1.88
N ILE A 81 1.22 16.74 -1.66
CA ILE A 81 0.28 16.50 -2.77
C ILE A 81 0.10 17.78 -3.57
N ALA A 82 -0.05 18.93 -2.90
CA ALA A 82 -0.22 20.21 -3.54
C ALA A 82 1.01 20.61 -4.39
N GLU A 83 2.23 20.33 -3.91
CA GLU A 83 3.47 20.55 -4.65
C GLU A 83 3.52 19.71 -5.94
N GLU A 84 3.12 18.43 -5.89
CA GLU A 84 3.05 17.55 -7.07
C GLU A 84 1.97 17.99 -8.07
N MET A 85 0.96 18.71 -7.61
CA MET A 85 -0.14 19.21 -8.43
C MET A 85 0.03 20.67 -8.87
N ASP A 86 1.12 21.33 -8.49
CA ASP A 86 1.39 22.76 -8.75
C ASP A 86 0.29 23.67 -8.17
N LEU A 87 -0.15 23.37 -6.94
CA LEU A 87 -1.19 24.11 -6.23
C LEU A 87 -0.60 24.96 -5.10
N ASP A 88 -1.07 26.20 -4.99
CA ASP A 88 -0.78 27.05 -3.83
C ASP A 88 -1.68 26.73 -2.64
N PHE A 89 -1.20 27.02 -1.43
CA PHE A 89 -2.03 26.97 -0.22
C PHE A 89 -3.24 27.92 -0.37
N GLY A 90 -4.44 27.39 -0.15
CA GLY A 90 -5.71 28.08 -0.32
C GLY A 90 -6.42 27.77 -1.63
N GLN A 91 -5.83 26.97 -2.52
CA GLN A 91 -6.48 26.46 -3.74
C GLN A 91 -7.09 25.06 -3.52
N PHE A 92 -6.93 24.49 -2.35
CA PHE A 92 -7.47 23.18 -2.00
C PHE A 92 -7.98 23.16 -0.56
N ASP A 93 -8.90 22.26 -0.32
CA ASP A 93 -9.33 21.86 1.01
C ASP A 93 -8.70 20.52 1.40
N THR A 94 -8.70 20.19 2.70
CA THR A 94 -8.23 18.91 3.20
C THR A 94 -9.34 18.15 3.90
N ASP A 95 -9.39 16.83 3.68
CA ASP A 95 -10.31 15.93 4.36
C ASP A 95 -9.53 14.70 4.85
N PHE A 96 -9.89 14.16 5.99
CA PHE A 96 -9.29 12.92 6.48
C PHE A 96 -9.78 11.69 5.71
N GLY A 97 -10.90 11.80 5.02
CA GLY A 97 -11.52 10.71 4.30
C GLY A 97 -12.02 9.59 5.22
N GLU A 98 -12.59 8.57 4.63
CA GLU A 98 -12.97 7.37 5.34
C GLU A 98 -11.82 6.35 5.36
N PRO A 99 -11.68 5.54 6.44
CA PRO A 99 -10.68 4.49 6.49
C PRO A 99 -10.87 3.50 5.35
N ALA A 100 -9.83 3.32 4.52
CA ALA A 100 -9.88 2.42 3.39
C ALA A 100 -8.55 1.69 3.17
N PRO A 101 -8.57 0.46 2.63
CA PRO A 101 -7.36 -0.30 2.33
C PRO A 101 -6.38 0.40 1.38
N ALA A 102 -6.86 1.35 0.59
CA ALA A 102 -6.03 2.15 -0.32
C ALA A 102 -4.99 3.02 0.41
N TYR A 103 -5.27 3.39 1.66
CA TYR A 103 -4.44 4.27 2.48
C TYR A 103 -3.42 3.54 3.37
N TRP A 104 -3.21 2.24 3.15
CA TRP A 104 -2.33 1.47 4.00
C TRP A 104 -0.89 2.02 4.03
N ASN A 105 -0.31 2.04 5.23
CA ASN A 105 1.03 2.56 5.42
C ASN A 105 2.10 1.54 5.03
N ARG A 106 2.71 1.72 3.86
CA ARG A 106 3.80 0.87 3.38
C ARG A 106 5.04 0.89 4.28
N ALA A 107 5.25 1.99 5.01
CA ALA A 107 6.41 2.12 5.87
C ALA A 107 6.28 1.32 7.17
N ALA A 108 5.05 1.06 7.65
CA ALA A 108 4.83 0.35 8.91
C ALA A 108 5.53 -1.01 8.96
N GLY A 109 5.42 -1.81 7.89
CA GLY A 109 6.09 -3.11 7.81
C GLY A 109 7.60 -3.04 7.57
N SER A 110 8.15 -1.89 7.19
CA SER A 110 9.58 -1.73 6.90
C SER A 110 10.39 -1.17 8.05
N THR A 111 9.75 -0.64 9.09
CA THR A 111 10.43 -0.06 10.26
C THR A 111 10.86 -1.10 11.29
N ASP A 112 10.18 -2.22 11.37
CA ASP A 112 10.44 -3.28 12.36
C ASP A 112 11.41 -4.36 11.86
N VAL A 113 12.27 -4.04 10.90
CA VAL A 113 13.30 -4.96 10.40
C VAL A 113 14.64 -4.68 11.08
N PRO A 114 15.51 -5.72 11.29
CA PRO A 114 16.79 -5.57 11.97
C PRO A 114 17.86 -4.92 11.07
N PHE A 115 17.49 -3.93 10.29
CA PHE A 115 18.36 -3.19 9.38
C PHE A 115 18.15 -1.68 9.55
N LEU A 116 19.21 -0.90 9.39
CA LEU A 116 19.10 0.55 9.36
C LEU A 116 18.24 1.00 8.16
N SER A 117 17.49 2.08 8.31
CA SER A 117 16.66 2.63 7.23
C SER A 117 17.47 3.01 5.97
N SER A 118 18.73 3.34 6.16
CA SER A 118 19.71 3.67 5.10
C SER A 118 20.41 2.45 4.49
N ASP A 119 20.15 1.23 4.97
CA ASP A 119 20.74 0.03 4.40
C ASP A 119 19.99 -0.40 3.14
N ASP A 120 20.63 -0.19 1.98
CA ASP A 120 20.11 -0.57 0.67
C ASP A 120 20.61 -1.94 0.19
N GLY A 121 21.21 -2.72 1.08
CA GLY A 121 21.68 -4.07 0.80
C GLY A 121 20.56 -5.00 0.35
N LEU A 122 20.91 -6.02 -0.44
CA LEU A 122 19.96 -6.96 -1.03
C LEU A 122 19.14 -7.69 0.05
N ALA A 123 19.76 -8.05 1.18
CA ALA A 123 19.10 -8.70 2.30
C ALA A 123 18.11 -7.75 2.99
N ALA A 124 18.48 -6.49 3.22
CA ALA A 124 17.62 -5.48 3.82
C ALA A 124 16.40 -5.21 2.94
N ASN A 125 16.60 -5.00 1.64
CA ASN A 125 15.52 -4.77 0.70
C ASN A 125 14.58 -5.97 0.53
N ALA A 126 15.13 -7.19 0.49
CA ALA A 126 14.33 -8.41 0.44
C ALA A 126 13.48 -8.58 1.70
N THR A 127 14.06 -8.32 2.88
CA THR A 127 13.34 -8.43 4.16
C THR A 127 12.23 -7.39 4.27
N ARG A 128 12.49 -6.11 3.92
CA ARG A 128 11.47 -5.06 3.88
C ARG A 128 10.34 -5.41 2.91
N GLY A 129 10.69 -5.89 1.71
CA GLY A 129 9.71 -6.32 0.72
C GLY A 129 8.83 -7.48 1.21
N LEU A 130 9.43 -8.46 1.89
CA LEU A 130 8.70 -9.58 2.48
C LEU A 130 7.77 -9.10 3.60
N MET A 131 8.26 -8.27 4.52
CA MET A 131 7.45 -7.72 5.61
C MET A 131 6.27 -6.92 5.08
N ASN A 132 6.50 -6.02 4.14
CA ASN A 132 5.42 -5.28 3.49
C ASN A 132 4.39 -6.19 2.82
N ALA A 133 4.82 -7.27 2.17
CA ALA A 133 3.91 -8.24 1.57
C ALA A 133 3.07 -8.97 2.64
N VAL A 134 3.70 -9.37 3.75
CA VAL A 134 3.00 -10.02 4.87
C VAL A 134 1.97 -9.08 5.50
N PHE A 135 2.35 -7.83 5.82
CA PHE A 135 1.43 -6.83 6.37
C PHE A 135 0.24 -6.60 5.45
N LYS A 136 0.49 -6.45 4.13
CA LYS A 136 -0.60 -6.29 3.15
C LYS A 136 -1.53 -7.51 3.11
N LEU A 137 -1.00 -8.72 3.18
CA LEU A 137 -1.79 -9.95 3.17
C LEU A 137 -2.60 -10.14 4.46
N MET A 138 -2.08 -9.66 5.58
CA MET A 138 -2.75 -9.71 6.88
C MET A 138 -3.80 -8.60 7.07
N GLY A 139 -3.90 -7.66 6.13
CA GLY A 139 -4.81 -6.51 6.24
C GLY A 139 -4.42 -5.54 7.36
N MET A 140 -3.16 -5.53 7.76
CA MET A 140 -2.63 -4.58 8.75
C MET A 140 -2.44 -3.22 8.07
N GLN A 141 -3.26 -2.27 8.48
CA GLN A 141 -3.33 -0.92 7.92
C GLN A 141 -2.87 0.12 8.93
#